data_f9dde42a669468e016d7561ddc4d11ff
#
_entry.id   f9dde42a669468e016d7561ddc4d11ff
#
_cell.length_a   1.000
_cell.length_b   1.000
_cell.length_c   1.000
_cell.angle_alpha   90.00
_cell.angle_beta   90.00
_cell.angle_gamma   90.00
#
_symmetry.space_group_name_H-M   'P 1'
#
loop_
_entity.id
_entity.type
_entity.pdbx_description
1 polymer ?
#
loop_
_entity_poly.entity_id
_entity_poly.type
_entity_poly.pdbx_seq_one_letter_code
_entity_poly.pdbx_strand_id
1 'polypeptide(L)'
;MAYDVIPETKKELRSSLSGFSDEVLSDANRLFCHLEKKYSKIKAPLAFDSKKKNECKITRSLQTEFKLGDLKKELKLSKLRIDFGDGSRGNRGLGNQGTLFEIELQEGFDNWIEDNNTKHKYSVFIKEMIKHYKLEECKAVKCIAEGGENKKRPISLEGNKWQVGDASDALGYDIGATVTDLTLEVLCADNKLRKYYISCKTSGTTNLSNLGLKGSVFPVQQIKDCKIEETSGKALIETFGLDEQKLCDTFNKFDAGDRTYKESETSTGNKAKLAQLIKGSLGYGYHYVHLDRGKIKHFEIDEKFLNSASKASSIRIEYGGETGGAKRINMHIKTPKMDLMFNIRNTTTKGTKDDPNRVYPDKLQSAYKMTGESQYTEVLD
;
A
#
# COMPACT_ATOMS: atom_id res chain seq x y z
N MET A 1 4.94 -10.09 16.81
CA MET A 1 6.12 -9.88 17.69
C MET A 1 5.65 -8.96 18.78
N ALA A 2 5.80 -9.34 20.01
CA ALA A 2 5.35 -8.55 21.14
C ALA A 2 6.56 -7.76 21.64
N TYR A 3 6.44 -6.44 21.66
CA TYR A 3 7.29 -5.58 22.46
C TYR A 3 6.81 -5.76 23.91
N ASP A 4 7.53 -6.53 24.66
CA ASP A 4 7.15 -7.08 25.98
C ASP A 4 7.77 -6.33 27.15
N VAL A 5 8.71 -5.44 26.91
CA VAL A 5 9.37 -4.61 27.93
C VAL A 5 8.95 -3.16 27.73
N ILE A 6 8.12 -2.64 28.64
CA ILE A 6 7.51 -1.31 28.53
C ILE A 6 7.86 -0.49 29.80
N PRO A 7 9.02 0.17 29.85
CA PRO A 7 9.40 0.99 31.00
C PRO A 7 8.57 2.27 31.06
N GLU A 8 7.99 2.56 32.23
CA GLU A 8 7.26 3.81 32.47
C GLU A 8 8.16 4.92 33.00
N THR A 9 9.29 4.57 33.58
CA THR A 9 10.24 5.51 34.18
C THR A 9 11.67 5.22 33.75
N LYS A 10 12.52 6.25 33.83
CA LYS A 10 13.96 6.10 33.58
C LYS A 10 14.65 5.08 34.47
N LYS A 11 14.16 4.90 35.70
CA LYS A 11 14.69 3.89 36.65
C LYS A 11 14.33 2.48 36.16
N GLU A 12 13.11 2.28 35.74
CA GLU A 12 12.64 1.02 35.15
C GLU A 12 13.32 0.71 33.85
N LEU A 13 13.59 1.71 33.01
CA LEU A 13 14.31 1.52 31.74
C LEU A 13 15.64 0.76 31.98
N ARG A 14 16.42 1.19 32.95
CA ARG A 14 17.71 0.55 33.27
C ARG A 14 17.58 -0.86 33.80
N SER A 15 16.61 -1.11 34.64
CA SER A 15 16.42 -2.45 35.27
C SER A 15 15.79 -3.43 34.26
N SER A 16 14.89 -2.96 33.41
CA SER A 16 14.17 -3.79 32.44
C SER A 16 15.01 -4.19 31.23
N LEU A 17 16.06 -3.42 30.92
CA LEU A 17 16.96 -3.69 29.80
C LEU A 17 18.26 -4.37 30.25
N SER A 18 18.23 -5.13 31.35
CA SER A 18 19.37 -5.95 31.78
C SER A 18 19.74 -6.95 30.67
N GLY A 19 21.01 -6.93 30.25
CA GLY A 19 21.51 -7.76 29.13
C GLY A 19 21.47 -7.12 27.73
N PHE A 20 21.12 -5.85 27.62
CA PHE A 20 21.40 -5.02 26.44
C PHE A 20 22.84 -4.48 26.55
N SER A 21 23.48 -4.17 25.39
CA SER A 21 24.82 -3.56 25.44
C SER A 21 24.78 -2.14 26.00
N ASP A 22 25.90 -1.66 26.56
CA ASP A 22 26.01 -0.33 27.14
C ASP A 22 25.71 0.78 26.11
N GLU A 23 26.09 0.58 24.86
CA GLU A 23 25.81 1.53 23.78
C GLU A 23 24.31 1.63 23.48
N VAL A 24 23.60 0.49 23.44
CA VAL A 24 22.16 0.45 23.23
C VAL A 24 21.43 1.06 24.42
N LEU A 25 21.87 0.79 25.64
CA LEU A 25 21.34 1.41 26.86
C LEU A 25 21.54 2.92 26.86
N SER A 26 22.70 3.39 26.40
CA SER A 26 23.00 4.83 26.27
C SER A 26 22.05 5.48 25.26
N ASP A 27 21.87 4.87 24.09
CA ASP A 27 20.94 5.35 23.05
C ASP A 27 19.49 5.37 23.58
N ALA A 28 19.04 4.29 24.20
CA ALA A 28 17.71 4.16 24.78
C ALA A 28 17.43 5.22 25.83
N ASN A 29 18.40 5.49 26.67
CA ASN A 29 18.31 6.50 27.73
C ASN A 29 18.22 7.93 27.17
N ARG A 30 19.02 8.27 26.14
CA ARG A 30 18.90 9.56 25.44
C ARG A 30 17.54 9.74 24.80
N LEU A 31 17.06 8.72 24.11
CA LEU A 31 15.76 8.76 23.45
C LEU A 31 14.64 8.89 24.50
N PHE A 32 14.65 8.09 25.55
CA PHE A 32 13.65 8.12 26.62
C PHE A 32 13.57 9.51 27.26
N CYS A 33 14.72 10.07 27.67
CA CYS A 33 14.76 11.40 28.29
C CYS A 33 14.29 12.52 27.34
N HIS A 34 14.59 12.42 26.04
CA HIS A 34 14.11 13.38 25.06
C HIS A 34 12.58 13.33 24.94
N LEU A 35 12.01 12.12 24.83
CA LEU A 35 10.57 11.93 24.73
C LEU A 35 9.84 12.32 26.01
N GLU A 36 10.35 11.96 27.17
CA GLU A 36 9.79 12.32 28.48
C GLU A 36 9.78 13.85 28.66
N LYS A 37 10.86 14.54 28.32
CA LYS A 37 10.94 16.00 28.42
C LYS A 37 9.96 16.70 27.50
N LYS A 38 9.83 16.23 26.26
CA LYS A 38 9.02 16.87 25.23
C LYS A 38 7.53 16.53 25.33
N TYR A 39 7.22 15.33 25.83
CA TYR A 39 5.87 14.76 25.89
C TYR A 39 5.51 14.21 27.27
N SER A 40 5.67 15.03 28.29
CA SER A 40 5.55 14.68 29.72
C SER A 40 4.20 14.03 30.13
N LYS A 41 3.16 14.13 29.29
CA LYS A 41 1.84 13.53 29.54
C LYS A 41 1.74 12.07 29.07
N ILE A 42 2.73 11.57 28.33
CA ILE A 42 2.70 10.22 27.78
C ILE A 42 3.47 9.29 28.70
N LYS A 43 2.75 8.35 29.31
CA LYS A 43 3.35 7.24 30.04
C LYS A 43 3.90 6.22 29.05
N ALA A 44 5.01 5.58 29.39
CA ALA A 44 5.63 4.52 28.57
C ALA A 44 5.87 4.92 27.10
N PRO A 45 6.73 5.91 26.81
CA PRO A 45 6.97 6.38 25.44
C PRO A 45 7.67 5.36 24.55
N LEU A 46 8.32 4.35 25.13
CA LEU A 46 9.09 3.32 24.46
C LEU A 46 8.68 1.91 24.88
N ALA A 47 8.72 0.98 23.95
CA ALA A 47 8.60 -0.44 24.22
C ALA A 47 9.75 -1.19 23.54
N PHE A 48 10.32 -2.21 24.19
CA PHE A 48 11.46 -2.98 23.70
C PHE A 48 11.07 -4.45 23.50
N ASP A 49 11.72 -5.09 22.54
CA ASP A 49 11.61 -6.53 22.30
C ASP A 49 12.73 -7.24 23.09
N SER A 50 12.39 -8.02 24.11
CA SER A 50 13.36 -8.75 24.94
C SER A 50 14.24 -9.72 24.15
N LYS A 51 13.78 -10.14 22.98
CA LYS A 51 14.51 -11.04 22.07
C LYS A 51 15.43 -10.30 21.11
N LYS A 52 15.14 -9.02 20.85
CA LYS A 52 15.94 -8.18 19.95
C LYS A 52 16.58 -7.04 20.74
N LYS A 53 17.69 -7.35 21.38
CA LYS A 53 18.39 -6.47 22.33
C LYS A 53 18.94 -5.15 21.77
N ASN A 54 18.51 -4.71 20.61
CA ASN A 54 18.90 -3.44 19.99
C ASN A 54 17.72 -2.74 19.30
N GLU A 55 16.47 -3.15 19.57
CA GLU A 55 15.29 -2.61 18.89
C GLU A 55 14.26 -2.13 19.90
N CYS A 56 13.74 -0.92 19.67
CA CYS A 56 12.61 -0.39 20.43
C CYS A 56 11.54 0.15 19.50
N LYS A 57 10.32 0.27 20.03
CA LYS A 57 9.18 0.89 19.37
C LYS A 57 8.78 2.14 20.13
N ILE A 58 8.49 3.21 19.40
CA ILE A 58 7.91 4.42 19.98
C ILE A 58 6.40 4.24 20.05
N THR A 59 5.78 4.70 21.11
CA THR A 59 4.34 4.66 21.30
C THR A 59 3.63 5.35 20.11
N ARG A 60 2.59 4.70 19.57
CA ARG A 60 1.91 5.12 18.33
C ARG A 60 1.47 6.59 18.35
N SER A 61 1.01 7.10 19.50
CA SER A 61 0.61 8.50 19.67
C SER A 61 1.75 9.52 19.51
N LEU A 62 3.02 9.05 19.59
CA LEU A 62 4.19 9.91 19.42
C LEU A 62 4.82 9.80 18.03
N GLN A 63 4.45 8.82 17.25
CA GLN A 63 5.07 8.55 15.94
C GLN A 63 4.83 9.66 14.93
N THR A 64 3.77 10.44 15.11
CA THR A 64 3.41 11.59 14.25
C THR A 64 4.07 12.90 14.67
N GLU A 65 4.76 12.92 15.81
CA GLU A 65 5.24 14.16 16.44
C GLU A 65 6.69 14.54 16.06
N PHE A 66 7.40 13.67 15.36
CA PHE A 66 8.79 13.91 14.95
C PHE A 66 9.23 13.01 13.79
N LYS A 67 10.23 13.52 13.06
CA LYS A 67 10.88 12.77 11.98
C LYS A 67 11.99 11.89 12.56
N LEU A 68 12.05 10.62 12.15
CA LEU A 68 13.06 9.67 12.67
C LEU A 68 14.49 10.10 12.38
N GLY A 69 14.71 10.65 11.18
CA GLY A 69 16.05 11.11 10.75
C GLY A 69 16.58 12.21 11.64
N ASP A 70 15.74 13.19 11.94
CA ASP A 70 16.08 14.32 12.82
C ASP A 70 16.32 13.85 14.25
N LEU A 71 15.47 12.99 14.76
CA LEU A 71 15.61 12.42 16.09
C LEU A 71 16.92 11.64 16.23
N LYS A 72 17.28 10.80 15.25
CA LYS A 72 18.55 10.08 15.26
C LYS A 72 19.76 11.00 15.17
N LYS A 73 19.69 12.02 14.33
CA LYS A 73 20.78 12.99 14.15
C LYS A 73 20.96 13.87 15.41
N GLU A 74 19.87 14.40 15.93
CA GLU A 74 19.85 15.23 17.15
C GLU A 74 20.38 14.45 18.36
N LEU A 75 19.89 13.24 18.56
CA LEU A 75 20.27 12.42 19.70
C LEU A 75 21.53 11.58 19.49
N LYS A 76 22.13 11.63 18.29
CA LYS A 76 23.32 10.83 17.90
C LYS A 76 23.15 9.35 18.22
N LEU A 77 21.98 8.78 17.88
CA LEU A 77 21.69 7.35 18.11
C LEU A 77 22.47 6.50 17.09
N SER A 78 23.27 5.57 17.56
CA SER A 78 24.17 4.79 16.71
C SER A 78 23.86 3.30 16.68
N LYS A 79 23.35 2.74 17.76
CA LYS A 79 23.14 1.30 17.95
C LYS A 79 21.68 0.91 18.13
N LEU A 80 20.87 1.79 18.71
CA LEU A 80 19.45 1.52 18.92
C LEU A 80 18.68 1.64 17.60
N ARG A 81 17.97 0.59 17.26
CA ARG A 81 17.00 0.59 16.16
C ARG A 81 15.64 1.01 16.68
N ILE A 82 15.04 1.98 16.04
CA ILE A 82 13.70 2.43 16.40
C ILE A 82 12.72 1.88 15.37
N ASP A 83 11.77 1.07 15.83
CA ASP A 83 10.65 0.60 15.03
C ASP A 83 9.49 1.59 15.21
N PHE A 84 9.10 2.27 14.15
CA PHE A 84 7.95 3.18 14.14
C PHE A 84 6.61 2.46 14.02
N GLY A 85 6.66 1.11 13.94
CA GLY A 85 5.48 0.28 14.08
C GLY A 85 4.33 0.68 13.19
N ASP A 86 4.57 0.71 11.89
CA ASP A 86 3.45 0.57 10.98
C ASP A 86 2.89 -0.84 11.17
N GLY A 87 1.58 -0.96 11.27
CA GLY A 87 0.92 -2.25 11.42
C GLY A 87 1.05 -3.15 10.19
N SER A 88 1.97 -2.86 9.28
CA SER A 88 2.22 -3.69 8.11
C SER A 88 3.09 -4.87 8.51
N ARG A 89 2.53 -6.05 8.34
CA ARG A 89 3.17 -7.37 8.48
C ARG A 89 4.27 -7.57 7.44
N GLY A 90 5.31 -6.84 7.53
CA GLY A 90 6.34 -6.98 6.50
C GLY A 90 7.65 -6.37 6.91
N ASN A 91 8.14 -6.86 8.02
CA ASN A 91 9.55 -7.02 8.23
C ASN A 91 10.48 -5.84 7.95
N ARG A 92 11.15 -5.44 8.98
CA ARG A 92 12.59 -5.19 8.91
C ARG A 92 12.95 -3.75 9.02
N GLY A 93 13.31 -3.47 10.22
CA GLY A 93 14.29 -2.51 10.64
C GLY A 93 14.44 -1.27 9.78
N LEU A 94 14.06 -0.11 10.31
CA LEU A 94 14.07 1.19 9.65
C LEU A 94 13.05 1.29 8.52
N GLY A 95 11.83 1.65 8.86
CA GLY A 95 10.79 2.10 7.95
C GLY A 95 10.66 1.27 6.68
N ASN A 96 9.51 0.69 6.43
CA ASN A 96 9.19 0.22 5.09
C ASN A 96 9.74 1.24 4.08
N GLN A 97 10.43 0.82 3.02
CA GLN A 97 10.96 1.73 2.00
C GLN A 97 9.90 2.71 1.50
N GLY A 98 8.61 2.30 1.52
CA GLY A 98 7.47 3.16 1.24
C GLY A 98 7.36 4.33 2.21
N THR A 99 7.35 4.06 3.50
CA THR A 99 7.24 5.10 4.54
C THR A 99 8.44 6.05 4.53
N LEU A 100 9.65 5.54 4.26
CA LEU A 100 10.83 6.41 4.10
C LEU A 100 10.69 7.32 2.89
N PHE A 101 10.21 6.78 1.77
CA PHE A 101 9.97 7.57 0.56
C PHE A 101 8.91 8.66 0.78
N GLU A 102 7.82 8.33 1.45
CA GLU A 102 6.77 9.28 1.82
C GLU A 102 7.31 10.42 2.69
N ILE A 103 8.09 10.09 3.74
CA ILE A 103 8.72 11.08 4.63
C ILE A 103 9.70 11.97 3.85
N GLU A 104 10.58 11.38 3.06
CA GLU A 104 11.58 12.13 2.29
C GLU A 104 10.91 13.02 1.24
N LEU A 105 9.84 12.55 0.62
CA LEU A 105 9.09 13.35 -0.34
C LEU A 105 8.35 14.51 0.34
N GLN A 106 7.77 14.26 1.52
CA GLN A 106 7.18 15.32 2.34
C GLN A 106 8.21 16.38 2.69
N GLU A 107 9.42 15.98 3.13
CA GLU A 107 10.53 16.91 3.43
C GLU A 107 10.89 17.80 2.23
N GLY A 108 10.88 17.23 1.04
CA GLY A 108 11.11 17.98 -0.18
C GLY A 108 10.03 19.02 -0.46
N PHE A 109 8.77 18.70 -0.23
CA PHE A 109 7.68 19.67 -0.34
C PHE A 109 7.72 20.72 0.77
N ASP A 110 8.03 20.34 2.01
CA ASP A 110 8.17 21.27 3.14
C ASP A 110 9.27 22.30 2.85
N ASN A 111 10.42 21.88 2.29
CA ASN A 111 11.50 22.79 1.91
C ASN A 111 11.06 23.79 0.81
N TRP A 112 10.24 23.35 -0.14
CA TRP A 112 9.68 24.24 -1.15
C TRP A 112 8.68 25.23 -0.53
N ILE A 113 7.85 24.77 0.40
CA ILE A 113 6.84 25.59 1.08
C ILE A 113 7.48 26.70 1.93
N GLU A 114 8.54 26.35 2.69
CA GLU A 114 9.17 27.28 3.64
C GLU A 114 10.03 28.32 2.95
N ASP A 115 10.87 27.91 1.98
CA ASP A 115 11.94 28.75 1.45
C ASP A 115 11.95 28.88 -0.08
N ASN A 116 10.96 28.36 -0.80
CA ASN A 116 11.05 28.09 -2.25
C ASN A 116 12.30 27.26 -2.60
N ASN A 117 12.84 26.55 -1.63
CA ASN A 117 14.06 25.79 -1.77
C ASN A 117 13.75 24.39 -2.31
N THR A 118 14.17 24.16 -3.53
CA THR A 118 14.03 22.84 -4.15
C THR A 118 15.31 22.01 -4.09
N LYS A 119 16.29 22.36 -3.25
CA LYS A 119 17.51 21.57 -3.05
C LYS A 119 17.19 20.33 -2.21
N HIS A 120 16.69 19.32 -2.85
CA HIS A 120 16.36 18.03 -2.26
C HIS A 120 16.58 16.93 -3.29
N LYS A 121 16.82 15.71 -2.88
CA LYS A 121 17.04 14.59 -3.81
C LYS A 121 15.88 14.35 -4.78
N TYR A 122 14.66 14.78 -4.45
CA TYR A 122 13.48 14.73 -5.33
C TYR A 122 13.12 16.09 -5.92
N SER A 123 14.07 17.01 -5.97
CA SER A 123 13.86 18.39 -6.44
C SER A 123 13.32 18.47 -7.87
N VAL A 124 13.76 17.60 -8.76
CA VAL A 124 13.30 17.57 -10.16
C VAL A 124 11.83 17.20 -10.20
N PHE A 125 11.44 16.13 -9.52
CA PHE A 125 10.05 15.72 -9.41
C PHE A 125 9.17 16.81 -8.81
N ILE A 126 9.62 17.45 -7.71
CA ILE A 126 8.85 18.52 -7.05
C ILE A 126 8.64 19.71 -8.00
N LYS A 127 9.66 20.12 -8.75
CA LYS A 127 9.53 21.16 -9.78
C LYS A 127 8.55 20.78 -10.89
N GLU A 128 8.57 19.53 -11.33
CA GLU A 128 7.63 19.05 -12.34
C GLU A 128 6.19 19.03 -11.82
N MET A 129 5.96 18.64 -10.56
CA MET A 129 4.65 18.73 -9.91
C MET A 129 4.15 20.18 -9.82
N ILE A 130 5.03 21.11 -9.38
CA ILE A 130 4.71 22.54 -9.29
C ILE A 130 4.27 23.06 -10.66
N LYS A 131 5.04 22.77 -11.70
CA LYS A 131 4.73 23.15 -13.07
C LYS A 131 3.44 22.49 -13.61
N HIS A 132 3.27 21.19 -13.38
CA HIS A 132 2.10 20.43 -13.84
C HIS A 132 0.80 21.03 -13.31
N TYR A 133 0.76 21.36 -12.03
CA TYR A 133 -0.41 21.94 -11.37
C TYR A 133 -0.45 23.48 -11.39
N LYS A 134 0.54 24.12 -12.04
CA LYS A 134 0.65 25.60 -12.14
C LYS A 134 0.67 26.27 -10.76
N LEU A 135 1.54 25.76 -9.89
CA LEU A 135 1.62 26.20 -8.49
C LEU A 135 2.65 27.31 -8.27
N GLU A 136 3.35 27.78 -9.30
CA GLU A 136 4.42 28.78 -9.20
C GLU A 136 3.95 30.08 -8.52
N GLU A 137 2.69 30.46 -8.74
CA GLU A 137 2.10 31.70 -8.20
C GLU A 137 1.22 31.42 -6.96
N CYS A 138 1.18 30.17 -6.49
CA CYS A 138 0.38 29.79 -5.33
C CYS A 138 1.23 29.84 -4.06
N LYS A 139 0.57 30.14 -2.93
CA LYS A 139 1.17 29.94 -1.61
C LYS A 139 0.86 28.51 -1.17
N ALA A 140 1.84 27.67 -1.11
CA ALA A 140 1.68 26.39 -0.48
C ALA A 140 1.47 26.60 1.03
N VAL A 141 0.48 25.91 1.59
CA VAL A 141 0.13 26.06 3.01
C VAL A 141 0.78 24.95 3.83
N LYS A 142 0.72 23.72 3.37
CA LYS A 142 1.34 22.56 4.04
C LYS A 142 1.36 21.32 3.16
N CYS A 143 2.26 20.40 3.49
CA CYS A 143 2.24 19.03 3.03
C CYS A 143 1.96 18.11 4.23
N ILE A 144 0.94 17.26 4.12
CA ILE A 144 0.50 16.38 5.20
C ILE A 144 0.75 14.94 4.77
N ALA A 145 1.46 14.18 5.61
CA ALA A 145 1.50 12.73 5.47
C ALA A 145 0.23 12.12 6.09
N GLU A 146 -0.56 11.46 5.28
CA GLU A 146 -1.86 10.90 5.69
C GLU A 146 -1.74 9.64 6.54
N GLY A 147 -0.55 9.15 6.77
CA GLY A 147 -0.24 7.99 7.60
C GLY A 147 -1.20 6.81 7.37
N GLY A 148 -0.67 5.76 6.88
CA GLY A 148 -1.20 4.49 6.45
C GLY A 148 -2.40 3.83 7.14
N GLU A 149 -3.48 4.52 7.35
CA GLU A 149 -4.75 3.85 7.47
C GLU A 149 -5.15 3.35 6.09
N ASN A 150 -4.73 2.13 5.79
CA ASN A 150 -5.20 1.39 4.63
C ASN A 150 -6.73 1.37 4.66
N LYS A 151 -7.34 2.37 4.07
CA LYS A 151 -8.78 2.38 3.84
C LYS A 151 -9.08 1.22 2.92
N LYS A 152 -9.58 0.13 3.49
CA LYS A 152 -9.96 -1.05 2.73
C LYS A 152 -11.06 -0.64 1.75
N ARG A 153 -10.88 -1.04 0.52
CA ARG A 153 -11.89 -0.83 -0.53
C ARG A 153 -12.42 -2.21 -0.95
N PRO A 154 -13.39 -2.77 -0.20
CA PRO A 154 -13.93 -4.07 -0.52
C PRO A 154 -14.69 -4.02 -1.84
N ILE A 155 -14.60 -5.10 -2.59
CA ILE A 155 -15.43 -5.31 -3.77
C ILE A 155 -16.73 -5.98 -3.35
N SER A 156 -17.84 -5.54 -3.90
CA SER A 156 -19.15 -6.16 -3.76
C SER A 156 -19.90 -6.12 -5.08
N LEU A 157 -20.93 -6.94 -5.20
CA LEU A 157 -21.81 -6.92 -6.34
C LEU A 157 -23.17 -6.37 -5.90
N GLU A 158 -23.62 -5.31 -6.54
CA GLU A 158 -24.96 -4.73 -6.33
C GLU A 158 -25.78 -4.86 -7.63
N GLY A 159 -26.82 -5.71 -7.56
CA GLY A 159 -27.49 -6.16 -8.77
C GLY A 159 -26.51 -6.85 -9.70
N ASN A 160 -26.26 -6.25 -10.87
CA ASN A 160 -25.31 -6.81 -11.86
C ASN A 160 -24.06 -5.93 -12.08
N LYS A 161 -23.75 -5.04 -11.12
CA LYS A 161 -22.64 -4.09 -11.23
C LYS A 161 -21.63 -4.28 -10.10
N TRP A 162 -20.36 -4.19 -10.43
CA TRP A 162 -19.28 -4.17 -9.46
C TRP A 162 -19.19 -2.81 -8.76
N GLN A 163 -19.21 -2.86 -7.44
CA GLN A 163 -18.92 -1.73 -6.56
C GLN A 163 -17.58 -1.98 -5.87
N VAL A 164 -16.77 -0.93 -5.77
CA VAL A 164 -15.48 -0.99 -5.06
C VAL A 164 -15.43 0.16 -4.05
N GLY A 165 -15.29 -0.18 -2.78
CA GLY A 165 -15.39 0.77 -1.67
C GLY A 165 -16.76 0.77 -1.00
N ASP A 166 -17.07 1.80 -0.23
CA ASP A 166 -18.35 1.94 0.44
C ASP A 166 -19.43 2.36 -0.54
N ALA A 167 -20.65 1.86 -0.35
CA ALA A 167 -21.80 2.10 -1.23
C ALA A 167 -22.21 3.58 -1.35
N SER A 168 -21.80 4.44 -0.41
CA SER A 168 -22.05 5.88 -0.44
C SER A 168 -21.34 6.61 -1.58
N ASP A 169 -20.34 5.98 -2.23
CA ASP A 169 -19.57 6.53 -3.36
C ASP A 169 -19.80 5.72 -4.65
N ALA A 170 -20.97 5.13 -4.79
CA ALA A 170 -21.32 4.17 -5.83
C ALA A 170 -21.15 4.64 -7.29
N LEU A 171 -20.95 5.91 -7.54
CA LEU A 171 -20.76 6.49 -8.87
C LEU A 171 -19.49 7.33 -8.99
N GLY A 172 -18.86 7.67 -7.88
CA GLY A 172 -17.63 8.47 -7.82
C GLY A 172 -16.40 7.59 -7.90
N TYR A 173 -15.68 7.67 -8.99
CA TYR A 173 -14.35 7.10 -9.07
C TYR A 173 -13.27 8.12 -8.63
N ASP A 174 -13.68 9.26 -8.10
CA ASP A 174 -12.79 10.22 -7.45
C ASP A 174 -12.44 9.72 -6.05
N ILE A 175 -11.24 9.18 -5.94
CA ILE A 175 -10.77 8.52 -4.73
C ILE A 175 -9.48 9.12 -4.19
N GLY A 176 -9.06 10.26 -4.73
CA GLY A 176 -7.79 10.88 -4.36
C GLY A 176 -7.58 10.99 -2.86
N ALA A 177 -8.58 11.52 -2.14
CA ALA A 177 -8.55 11.62 -0.69
C ALA A 177 -8.51 10.27 0.05
N THR A 178 -8.88 9.17 -0.63
CA THR A 178 -8.92 7.83 -0.02
C THR A 178 -7.61 7.07 -0.19
N VAL A 179 -6.90 7.30 -1.31
CA VAL A 179 -5.68 6.55 -1.65
C VAL A 179 -4.41 7.37 -1.46
N THR A 180 -4.55 8.60 -0.98
CA THR A 180 -3.42 9.50 -0.78
C THR A 180 -2.50 9.02 0.34
N ASP A 181 -1.22 9.12 0.09
CA ASP A 181 -0.16 8.94 1.08
C ASP A 181 0.34 10.33 1.57
N LEU A 182 0.29 11.35 0.68
CA LEU A 182 0.58 12.76 0.99
C LEU A 182 -0.51 13.66 0.40
N THR A 183 -0.93 14.66 1.18
CA THR A 183 -1.83 15.74 0.71
C THR A 183 -1.10 17.07 0.72
N LEU A 184 -0.99 17.70 -0.45
CA LEU A 184 -0.46 19.05 -0.60
C LEU A 184 -1.63 20.05 -0.60
N GLU A 185 -1.71 20.91 0.42
CA GLU A 185 -2.70 21.99 0.52
C GLU A 185 -2.06 23.31 0.04
N VAL A 186 -2.69 23.95 -0.94
CA VAL A 186 -2.19 25.13 -1.62
C VAL A 186 -3.24 26.22 -1.67
N LEU A 187 -2.90 27.42 -1.25
CA LEU A 187 -3.73 28.60 -1.40
C LEU A 187 -3.40 29.26 -2.76
N CYS A 188 -4.36 29.23 -3.65
CA CYS A 188 -4.18 29.77 -5.00
C CYS A 188 -4.47 31.28 -5.07
N ALA A 189 -4.11 31.91 -6.18
CA ALA A 189 -4.29 33.37 -6.41
C ALA A 189 -5.76 33.82 -6.31
N ASP A 190 -6.71 32.90 -6.56
CA ASP A 190 -8.14 33.13 -6.39
C ASP A 190 -8.63 33.01 -4.94
N ASN A 191 -7.72 32.95 -3.97
CA ASN A 191 -7.95 32.72 -2.55
C ASN A 191 -8.70 31.41 -2.22
N LYS A 192 -8.67 30.43 -3.12
CA LYS A 192 -9.24 29.11 -2.85
C LYS A 192 -8.15 28.15 -2.39
N LEU A 193 -8.44 27.46 -1.32
CA LEU A 193 -7.61 26.33 -0.86
C LEU A 193 -7.90 25.11 -1.74
N ARG A 194 -6.85 24.61 -2.39
CA ARG A 194 -6.91 23.39 -3.20
C ARG A 194 -6.09 22.29 -2.56
N LYS A 195 -6.49 21.06 -2.79
CA LYS A 195 -5.80 19.88 -2.29
C LYS A 195 -5.35 19.03 -3.47
N TYR A 196 -4.09 18.62 -3.44
CA TYR A 196 -3.51 17.70 -4.39
C TYR A 196 -3.11 16.42 -3.64
N TYR A 197 -3.67 15.32 -4.07
CA TYR A 197 -3.50 14.01 -3.44
C TYR A 197 -2.40 13.25 -4.15
N ILE A 198 -1.45 12.71 -3.40
CA ILE A 198 -0.27 12.02 -3.93
C ILE A 198 -0.24 10.61 -3.37
N SER A 199 -0.27 9.60 -4.25
CA SER A 199 -0.11 8.20 -3.86
C SER A 199 1.28 7.72 -4.18
N CYS A 200 2.04 7.36 -3.14
CA CYS A 200 3.44 6.96 -3.20
C CYS A 200 3.56 5.44 -3.25
N LYS A 201 4.39 4.95 -4.14
CA LYS A 201 4.69 3.53 -4.26
C LYS A 201 6.19 3.31 -4.41
N THR A 202 6.66 2.19 -3.87
CA THR A 202 8.03 1.73 -4.02
C THR A 202 8.03 0.28 -4.47
N SER A 203 9.05 -0.19 -5.15
CA SER A 203 9.24 -1.55 -5.67
C SER A 203 8.86 -1.77 -7.14
N GLY A 204 9.34 -2.88 -7.71
CA GLY A 204 9.23 -3.14 -9.16
C GLY A 204 7.81 -3.43 -9.68
N THR A 205 6.93 -4.01 -8.85
CA THR A 205 5.51 -4.23 -9.20
C THR A 205 4.64 -3.79 -8.05
N THR A 206 3.82 -2.80 -8.26
CA THR A 206 3.06 -2.16 -7.21
C THR A 206 1.61 -2.62 -7.18
N ASN A 207 1.07 -2.77 -5.99
CA ASN A 207 -0.35 -2.99 -5.79
C ASN A 207 -1.07 -1.64 -5.79
N LEU A 208 -1.97 -1.43 -6.76
CA LEU A 208 -2.79 -0.22 -6.82
C LEU A 208 -3.82 -0.19 -5.68
N SER A 209 -4.42 -1.34 -5.40
CA SER A 209 -5.34 -1.48 -4.29
C SER A 209 -5.37 -2.91 -3.77
N ASN A 210 -5.61 -3.05 -2.49
CA ASN A 210 -5.95 -4.32 -1.88
C ASN A 210 -7.47 -4.45 -1.89
N LEU A 211 -8.02 -4.92 -3.01
CA LEU A 211 -9.44 -5.23 -3.08
C LEU A 211 -9.70 -6.46 -2.21
N GLY A 212 -10.36 -6.27 -1.08
CA GLY A 212 -10.95 -7.36 -0.33
C GLY A 212 -12.24 -7.81 -1.02
N LEU A 213 -12.55 -9.08 -0.99
CA LEU A 213 -13.87 -9.55 -1.37
C LEU A 213 -14.81 -9.34 -0.16
N LYS A 214 -15.96 -8.70 -0.36
CA LYS A 214 -16.95 -8.55 0.69
C LYS A 214 -17.75 -9.84 0.76
N GLY A 215 -17.69 -10.49 1.91
CA GLY A 215 -18.29 -11.81 2.07
C GLY A 215 -17.47 -12.94 1.44
N SER A 216 -18.06 -14.11 1.34
CA SER A 216 -17.45 -15.28 0.68
C SER A 216 -17.84 -15.27 -0.78
N VAL A 217 -16.91 -14.89 -1.67
CA VAL A 217 -17.17 -14.91 -3.12
C VAL A 217 -17.00 -16.31 -3.69
N PHE A 218 -16.09 -17.08 -3.10
CA PHE A 218 -15.84 -18.48 -3.44
C PHE A 218 -15.91 -19.32 -2.16
N PRO A 219 -17.12 -19.75 -1.73
CA PRO A 219 -17.24 -20.66 -0.59
C PRO A 219 -16.41 -21.91 -0.82
N VAL A 220 -15.65 -22.32 0.19
CA VAL A 220 -14.71 -23.45 0.10
C VAL A 220 -15.37 -24.70 -0.42
N GLN A 221 -16.58 -25.01 0.07
CA GLN A 221 -17.31 -26.20 -0.36
C GLN A 221 -17.67 -26.16 -1.85
N GLN A 222 -18.07 -24.99 -2.37
CA GLN A 222 -18.39 -24.83 -3.79
C GLN A 222 -17.18 -25.04 -4.70
N ILE A 223 -15.97 -24.61 -4.24
CA ILE A 223 -14.73 -24.92 -4.97
C ILE A 223 -14.42 -26.42 -4.90
N LYS A 224 -14.56 -27.04 -3.73
CA LYS A 224 -14.33 -28.48 -3.56
C LYS A 224 -15.23 -29.31 -4.46
N ASP A 225 -16.50 -28.96 -4.56
CA ASP A 225 -17.49 -29.61 -5.37
C ASP A 225 -17.43 -29.21 -6.86
N CYS A 226 -16.59 -28.23 -7.18
CA CYS A 226 -16.51 -27.56 -8.48
C CYS A 226 -17.90 -27.14 -9.00
N LYS A 227 -18.63 -26.44 -8.15
CA LYS A 227 -19.96 -25.91 -8.43
C LYS A 227 -20.13 -24.55 -7.79
N ILE A 228 -19.76 -23.51 -8.52
CA ILE A 228 -19.84 -22.14 -8.03
C ILE A 228 -21.27 -21.64 -8.19
N GLU A 229 -21.97 -21.45 -7.09
CA GLU A 229 -23.35 -20.96 -7.05
C GLU A 229 -23.48 -19.55 -6.52
N GLU A 230 -22.48 -19.08 -5.76
CA GLU A 230 -22.46 -17.73 -5.21
C GLU A 230 -22.48 -16.67 -6.33
N THR A 231 -23.44 -15.74 -6.26
CA THR A 231 -23.67 -14.74 -7.30
C THR A 231 -22.42 -13.89 -7.59
N SER A 232 -21.68 -13.50 -6.56
CA SER A 232 -20.44 -12.73 -6.72
C SER A 232 -19.33 -13.57 -7.35
N GLY A 233 -19.27 -14.87 -7.05
CA GLY A 233 -18.34 -15.81 -7.67
C GLY A 233 -18.62 -15.98 -9.17
N LYS A 234 -19.89 -16.22 -9.53
CA LYS A 234 -20.31 -16.25 -10.94
C LYS A 234 -20.00 -14.96 -11.68
N ALA A 235 -20.23 -13.83 -11.04
CA ALA A 235 -19.93 -12.53 -11.63
C ALA A 235 -18.42 -12.31 -11.86
N LEU A 236 -17.53 -12.83 -10.99
CA LEU A 236 -16.09 -12.79 -11.22
C LEU A 236 -15.66 -13.71 -12.37
N ILE A 237 -16.22 -14.93 -12.40
CA ILE A 237 -16.00 -15.87 -13.51
C ILE A 237 -16.39 -15.21 -14.84
N GLU A 238 -17.57 -14.62 -14.91
CA GLU A 238 -18.04 -13.91 -16.11
C GLU A 238 -17.15 -12.67 -16.45
N THR A 239 -16.79 -11.88 -15.42
CA THR A 239 -16.01 -10.66 -15.62
C THR A 239 -14.67 -10.94 -16.31
N PHE A 240 -13.96 -11.97 -15.89
CA PHE A 240 -12.67 -12.34 -16.45
C PHE A 240 -12.78 -13.44 -17.53
N GLY A 241 -13.93 -14.09 -17.65
CA GLY A 241 -14.11 -15.26 -18.52
C GLY A 241 -13.28 -16.44 -18.05
N LEU A 242 -13.30 -16.72 -16.74
CA LEU A 242 -12.60 -17.84 -16.14
C LEU A 242 -13.29 -19.16 -16.50
N ASP A 243 -12.51 -20.20 -16.72
CA ASP A 243 -12.98 -21.57 -16.75
C ASP A 243 -13.21 -22.05 -15.31
N GLU A 244 -14.46 -22.43 -14.98
CA GLU A 244 -14.85 -22.83 -13.63
C GLU A 244 -14.13 -24.10 -13.17
N GLN A 245 -13.92 -25.06 -14.08
CA GLN A 245 -13.21 -26.31 -13.75
C GLN A 245 -11.74 -26.02 -13.43
N LYS A 246 -11.06 -25.19 -14.24
CA LYS A 246 -9.66 -24.82 -13.99
C LYS A 246 -9.50 -23.98 -12.73
N LEU A 247 -10.49 -23.13 -12.41
CA LEU A 247 -10.53 -22.39 -11.14
C LEU A 247 -10.54 -23.37 -9.97
N CYS A 248 -11.46 -24.32 -9.97
CA CYS A 248 -11.57 -25.32 -8.91
C CYS A 248 -10.31 -26.19 -8.82
N ASP A 249 -9.84 -26.68 -9.96
CA ASP A 249 -8.63 -27.50 -10.04
C ASP A 249 -7.40 -26.80 -9.48
N THR A 250 -7.27 -25.48 -9.70
CA THR A 250 -6.15 -24.71 -9.17
C THR A 250 -6.01 -24.87 -7.66
N PHE A 251 -7.10 -24.86 -6.93
CA PHE A 251 -7.09 -24.93 -5.47
C PHE A 251 -7.20 -26.36 -4.95
N ASN A 252 -8.05 -27.20 -5.56
CA ASN A 252 -8.24 -28.58 -5.13
C ASN A 252 -7.00 -29.45 -5.33
N LYS A 253 -6.33 -29.35 -6.49
CA LYS A 253 -5.09 -30.06 -6.75
C LYS A 253 -3.97 -29.61 -5.81
N PHE A 254 -3.90 -28.30 -5.53
CA PHE A 254 -2.92 -27.78 -4.59
C PHE A 254 -3.18 -28.26 -3.15
N ASP A 255 -4.45 -28.33 -2.72
CA ASP A 255 -4.85 -28.89 -1.42
C ASP A 255 -4.49 -30.37 -1.32
N ALA A 256 -4.68 -31.13 -2.41
CA ALA A 256 -4.27 -32.52 -2.54
C ALA A 256 -2.74 -32.75 -2.65
N GLY A 257 -1.94 -31.69 -2.65
CA GLY A 257 -0.47 -31.76 -2.70
C GLY A 257 0.14 -31.64 -4.09
N ASP A 258 -0.65 -31.52 -5.16
CA ASP A 258 -0.12 -31.28 -6.50
C ASP A 258 0.36 -29.82 -6.63
N ARG A 259 1.69 -29.67 -6.71
CA ARG A 259 2.37 -28.37 -6.86
C ARG A 259 2.66 -28.04 -8.32
N THR A 260 2.39 -28.95 -9.24
CA THR A 260 2.78 -28.85 -10.65
C THR A 260 1.70 -28.28 -11.54
N TYR A 261 0.43 -28.29 -11.08
CA TYR A 261 -0.69 -27.83 -11.88
C TYR A 261 -0.52 -26.39 -12.36
N LYS A 262 -0.47 -26.24 -13.68
CA LYS A 262 -0.37 -24.93 -14.36
C LYS A 262 -1.10 -25.02 -15.69
N GLU A 263 -1.99 -24.10 -15.92
CA GLU A 263 -2.65 -23.90 -17.22
C GLU A 263 -2.73 -22.42 -17.58
N SER A 264 -2.94 -22.11 -18.83
CA SER A 264 -3.17 -20.74 -19.28
C SER A 264 -4.12 -20.71 -20.47
N GLU A 265 -4.85 -19.62 -20.56
CA GLU A 265 -5.76 -19.36 -21.67
C GLU A 265 -5.89 -17.87 -21.95
N THR A 266 -6.43 -17.53 -23.10
CA THR A 266 -6.83 -16.17 -23.46
C THR A 266 -8.34 -16.08 -23.38
N SER A 267 -8.81 -15.03 -22.73
CA SER A 267 -10.23 -14.76 -22.56
C SER A 267 -10.60 -13.37 -23.09
N THR A 268 -11.85 -13.21 -23.46
CA THR A 268 -12.44 -11.90 -23.73
C THR A 268 -13.17 -11.34 -22.51
N GLY A 269 -13.63 -12.18 -21.61
CA GLY A 269 -14.41 -11.80 -20.43
C GLY A 269 -15.63 -10.93 -20.75
N ASN A 270 -16.23 -10.37 -19.71
CA ASN A 270 -17.25 -9.32 -19.86
C ASN A 270 -16.59 -7.95 -19.78
N LYS A 271 -16.32 -7.33 -20.92
CA LYS A 271 -15.60 -6.05 -21.01
C LYS A 271 -16.25 -4.92 -20.21
N ALA A 272 -17.57 -4.90 -20.11
CA ALA A 272 -18.30 -3.86 -19.37
C ALA A 272 -18.10 -4.02 -17.86
N LYS A 273 -18.25 -5.24 -17.34
CA LYS A 273 -17.97 -5.56 -15.92
C LYS A 273 -16.50 -5.36 -15.57
N LEU A 274 -15.61 -5.75 -16.48
CA LEU A 274 -14.17 -5.56 -16.28
C LEU A 274 -13.80 -4.09 -16.22
N ALA A 275 -14.37 -3.26 -17.10
CA ALA A 275 -14.15 -1.81 -17.05
C ALA A 275 -14.65 -1.18 -15.74
N GLN A 276 -15.79 -1.61 -15.21
CA GLN A 276 -16.26 -1.18 -13.89
C GLN A 276 -15.28 -1.57 -12.78
N LEU A 277 -14.80 -2.81 -12.80
CA LEU A 277 -13.85 -3.31 -11.82
C LEU A 277 -12.52 -2.54 -11.87
N ILE A 278 -12.00 -2.25 -13.06
CA ILE A 278 -10.78 -1.45 -13.25
C ILE A 278 -11.01 -0.03 -12.76
N LYS A 279 -12.12 0.62 -13.16
CA LYS A 279 -12.44 1.98 -12.70
C LYS A 279 -12.54 2.06 -11.19
N GLY A 280 -13.25 1.14 -10.58
CA GLY A 280 -13.37 1.08 -9.13
C GLY A 280 -12.04 0.83 -8.42
N SER A 281 -11.16 -0.02 -9.00
CA SER A 281 -9.85 -0.33 -8.42
C SER A 281 -8.87 0.82 -8.50
N LEU A 282 -8.78 1.44 -9.67
CA LEU A 282 -7.81 2.49 -9.99
C LEU A 282 -8.31 3.83 -9.47
N GLY A 283 -9.58 4.20 -9.76
CA GLY A 283 -10.11 5.52 -9.48
C GLY A 283 -9.37 6.64 -10.18
N TYR A 284 -9.69 7.89 -9.82
CA TYR A 284 -8.97 9.07 -10.28
C TYR A 284 -8.88 10.14 -9.19
N GLY A 285 -8.31 11.31 -9.50
CA GLY A 285 -8.23 12.46 -8.60
C GLY A 285 -6.95 12.45 -7.76
N TYR A 286 -5.89 11.80 -8.22
CA TYR A 286 -4.61 11.79 -7.52
C TYR A 286 -3.41 11.71 -8.46
N HIS A 287 -2.27 12.16 -7.96
CA HIS A 287 -0.99 12.00 -8.62
C HIS A 287 -0.31 10.72 -8.14
N TYR A 288 0.02 9.86 -9.06
CA TYR A 288 0.71 8.61 -8.80
C TYR A 288 2.22 8.81 -8.88
N VAL A 289 2.95 8.37 -7.87
CA VAL A 289 4.41 8.50 -7.78
C VAL A 289 5.01 7.16 -7.42
N HIS A 290 5.93 6.69 -8.23
CA HIS A 290 6.58 5.40 -8.06
C HIS A 290 8.09 5.52 -8.08
N LEU A 291 8.72 5.23 -6.94
CA LEU A 291 10.17 5.11 -6.82
C LEU A 291 10.59 3.67 -7.11
N ASP A 292 11.29 3.46 -8.21
CA ASP A 292 11.85 2.17 -8.58
C ASP A 292 13.33 2.32 -8.94
N ARG A 293 14.22 1.67 -8.19
CA ARG A 293 15.67 1.64 -8.42
C ARG A 293 16.32 3.02 -8.55
N GLY A 294 15.92 3.96 -7.71
CA GLY A 294 16.46 5.33 -7.72
C GLY A 294 15.86 6.23 -8.81
N LYS A 295 14.82 5.79 -9.51
CA LYS A 295 14.11 6.59 -10.51
C LYS A 295 12.68 6.83 -10.06
N ILE A 296 12.20 8.05 -10.24
CA ILE A 296 10.80 8.40 -10.00
C ILE A 296 10.04 8.39 -11.33
N LYS A 297 8.97 7.62 -11.35
CA LYS A 297 7.96 7.63 -12.41
C LYS A 297 6.69 8.21 -11.83
N HIS A 298 6.14 9.23 -12.48
CA HIS A 298 4.96 9.88 -11.96
C HIS A 298 4.02 10.36 -13.06
N PHE A 299 2.74 10.42 -12.76
CA PHE A 299 1.70 10.91 -13.66
C PHE A 299 0.41 11.17 -12.88
N GLU A 300 -0.42 12.05 -13.41
CA GLU A 300 -1.75 12.26 -12.88
C GLU A 300 -2.71 11.16 -13.33
N ILE A 301 -3.45 10.60 -12.40
CA ILE A 301 -4.59 9.72 -12.69
C ILE A 301 -5.84 10.58 -12.64
N ASP A 302 -6.14 11.19 -13.77
CA ASP A 302 -7.35 11.94 -14.01
C ASP A 302 -8.46 11.04 -14.61
N GLU A 303 -9.64 11.60 -14.80
CA GLU A 303 -10.78 10.87 -15.37
C GLU A 303 -10.51 10.41 -16.81
N LYS A 304 -9.79 11.18 -17.60
CA LYS A 304 -9.42 10.83 -18.99
C LYS A 304 -8.48 9.65 -19.01
N PHE A 305 -7.47 9.64 -18.10
CA PHE A 305 -6.58 8.52 -17.92
C PHE A 305 -7.37 7.27 -17.52
N LEU A 306 -8.24 7.37 -16.51
CA LEU A 306 -9.07 6.26 -16.02
C LEU A 306 -9.95 5.67 -17.13
N ASN A 307 -10.62 6.52 -17.90
CA ASN A 307 -11.46 6.08 -19.01
C ASN A 307 -10.67 5.33 -20.09
N SER A 308 -9.42 5.71 -20.33
CA SER A 308 -8.53 5.00 -21.24
C SER A 308 -7.98 3.70 -20.62
N ALA A 309 -7.53 3.74 -19.37
CA ALA A 309 -6.97 2.60 -18.65
C ALA A 309 -8.00 1.47 -18.41
N SER A 310 -9.29 1.79 -18.42
CA SER A 310 -10.35 0.79 -18.24
C SER A 310 -10.76 0.05 -19.53
N LYS A 311 -10.20 0.42 -20.70
CA LYS A 311 -10.49 -0.23 -21.98
C LYS A 311 -9.58 -1.45 -22.19
N ALA A 312 -9.98 -2.60 -21.62
CA ALA A 312 -9.24 -3.83 -21.80
C ALA A 312 -9.23 -4.29 -23.28
N SER A 313 -8.05 -4.60 -23.79
CA SER A 313 -7.87 -5.15 -25.14
C SER A 313 -7.80 -6.68 -25.14
N SER A 314 -7.16 -7.26 -24.14
CA SER A 314 -7.02 -8.72 -23.97
C SER A 314 -6.88 -9.09 -22.52
N ILE A 315 -7.27 -10.32 -22.19
CA ILE A 315 -7.10 -10.95 -20.87
C ILE A 315 -6.37 -12.28 -21.11
N ARG A 316 -5.22 -12.46 -20.45
CA ARG A 316 -4.55 -13.75 -20.35
C ARG A 316 -4.66 -14.25 -18.92
N ILE A 317 -5.19 -15.46 -18.77
CA ILE A 317 -5.42 -16.09 -17.48
C ILE A 317 -4.35 -17.14 -17.28
N GLU A 318 -3.74 -17.17 -16.10
CA GLU A 318 -2.80 -18.20 -15.64
C GLU A 318 -3.36 -18.85 -14.39
N TYR A 319 -3.70 -20.12 -14.47
CA TYR A 319 -4.11 -20.96 -13.36
C TYR A 319 -2.90 -21.61 -12.70
N GLY A 320 -2.86 -21.60 -11.37
CA GLY A 320 -1.79 -22.27 -10.63
C GLY A 320 -0.47 -21.51 -10.50
N GLY A 321 -0.44 -20.21 -10.73
CA GLY A 321 0.74 -19.39 -10.45
C GLY A 321 1.13 -19.43 -8.97
N GLU A 322 2.42 -19.38 -8.67
CA GLU A 322 2.94 -19.39 -7.29
C GLU A 322 3.63 -18.09 -6.93
N THR A 323 3.41 -17.65 -5.69
CA THR A 323 4.29 -16.68 -5.02
C THR A 323 4.16 -16.89 -3.52
N GLY A 324 5.27 -17.14 -2.85
CA GLY A 324 5.28 -17.27 -1.39
C GLY A 324 4.52 -18.49 -0.85
N GLY A 325 4.38 -19.58 -1.60
CA GLY A 325 3.75 -20.83 -1.18
C GLY A 325 2.22 -20.84 -1.23
N ALA A 326 1.59 -19.84 -1.84
CA ALA A 326 0.16 -19.81 -2.08
C ALA A 326 -0.16 -20.00 -3.56
N LYS A 327 -1.18 -20.77 -3.88
CA LYS A 327 -1.70 -20.83 -5.24
C LYS A 327 -2.55 -19.61 -5.55
N ARG A 328 -2.56 -19.26 -6.82
CA ARG A 328 -3.32 -18.11 -7.31
C ARG A 328 -3.72 -18.30 -8.76
N ILE A 329 -4.72 -17.56 -9.15
CA ILE A 329 -5.08 -17.35 -10.54
C ILE A 329 -4.70 -15.91 -10.87
N ASN A 330 -3.88 -15.72 -11.91
CA ASN A 330 -3.45 -14.41 -12.36
C ASN A 330 -4.18 -14.05 -13.66
N MET A 331 -4.86 -12.91 -13.67
CA MET A 331 -5.50 -12.35 -14.84
C MET A 331 -4.70 -11.14 -15.31
N HIS A 332 -3.96 -11.31 -16.40
CA HIS A 332 -3.16 -10.27 -17.03
C HIS A 332 -4.00 -9.54 -18.07
N ILE A 333 -4.18 -8.24 -17.88
CA ILE A 333 -5.05 -7.41 -18.69
C ILE A 333 -4.22 -6.34 -19.37
N LYS A 334 -4.31 -6.27 -20.71
CA LYS A 334 -3.71 -5.19 -21.49
C LYS A 334 -4.69 -4.08 -21.71
N THR A 335 -4.27 -2.86 -21.46
CA THR A 335 -5.02 -1.63 -21.75
C THR A 335 -4.15 -0.66 -22.55
N PRO A 336 -4.71 0.39 -23.17
CA PRO A 336 -3.92 1.40 -23.88
C PRO A 336 -2.94 2.16 -22.97
N LYS A 337 -3.16 2.17 -21.67
CA LYS A 337 -2.40 2.99 -20.70
C LYS A 337 -1.47 2.18 -19.81
N MET A 338 -1.83 0.95 -19.50
CA MET A 338 -1.06 0.13 -18.57
C MET A 338 -1.41 -1.36 -18.72
N ASP A 339 -0.48 -2.20 -18.32
CA ASP A 339 -0.77 -3.61 -18.04
C ASP A 339 -1.24 -3.74 -16.60
N LEU A 340 -2.37 -4.38 -16.42
CA LEU A 340 -2.94 -4.68 -15.11
C LEU A 340 -2.85 -6.16 -14.83
N MET A 341 -2.71 -6.53 -13.56
CA MET A 341 -2.82 -7.90 -13.12
C MET A 341 -3.75 -7.97 -11.92
N PHE A 342 -4.84 -8.71 -12.06
CA PHE A 342 -5.62 -9.14 -10.91
C PHE A 342 -5.19 -10.54 -10.52
N ASN A 343 -5.28 -10.85 -9.24
CA ASN A 343 -5.11 -12.22 -8.79
C ASN A 343 -6.16 -12.61 -7.76
N ILE A 344 -6.65 -13.82 -7.91
CA ILE A 344 -7.52 -14.49 -6.94
C ILE A 344 -6.61 -15.38 -6.11
N ARG A 345 -6.57 -15.16 -4.80
CA ARG A 345 -5.67 -15.87 -3.89
C ARG A 345 -6.16 -15.88 -2.46
N ASN A 346 -5.56 -16.72 -1.66
CA ASN A 346 -5.68 -16.68 -0.21
C ASN A 346 -4.82 -15.54 0.38
N THR A 347 -5.34 -14.83 1.39
CA THR A 347 -4.62 -13.75 2.10
C THR A 347 -3.65 -14.26 3.15
N THR A 348 -3.87 -15.45 3.69
CA THR A 348 -3.06 -16.00 4.77
C THR A 348 -1.81 -16.69 4.25
N THR A 349 -0.70 -15.96 4.17
CA THR A 349 0.63 -16.56 3.94
C THR A 349 1.17 -17.30 5.17
N LYS A 350 0.51 -17.18 6.32
CA LYS A 350 0.84 -17.84 7.60
C LYS A 350 -0.40 -18.52 8.15
N GLY A 351 -0.89 -19.55 7.46
CA GLY A 351 -1.79 -20.49 8.09
C GLY A 351 -1.00 -21.31 9.13
N THR A 352 -1.57 -21.54 10.28
CA THR A 352 -1.15 -22.64 11.15
C THR A 352 -1.34 -23.94 10.38
N LYS A 353 -0.58 -24.97 10.70
CA LYS A 353 -0.69 -26.30 10.07
C LYS A 353 -2.10 -26.88 10.13
N ASP A 354 -2.96 -26.29 10.93
CA ASP A 354 -4.27 -26.78 11.33
C ASP A 354 -5.45 -26.03 10.71
N ASP A 355 -5.23 -25.10 9.74
CA ASP A 355 -6.32 -24.45 9.03
C ASP A 355 -6.63 -25.18 7.70
N PRO A 356 -7.70 -26.00 7.61
CA PRO A 356 -8.05 -26.76 6.41
C PRO A 356 -8.48 -25.85 5.24
N ASN A 357 -8.74 -24.56 5.49
CA ASN A 357 -9.17 -23.61 4.47
C ASN A 357 -8.03 -22.75 3.94
N ARG A 358 -6.80 -23.00 4.41
CA ARG A 358 -5.60 -22.22 4.10
C ARG A 358 -5.30 -22.07 2.61
N VAL A 359 -5.70 -23.01 1.82
CA VAL A 359 -5.40 -23.08 0.38
C VAL A 359 -6.35 -22.21 -0.44
N TYR A 360 -7.59 -22.08 0.03
CA TYR A 360 -8.69 -21.54 -0.76
C TYR A 360 -8.67 -20.01 -0.83
N PRO A 361 -9.18 -19.41 -1.94
CA PRO A 361 -9.10 -17.99 -2.17
C PRO A 361 -10.08 -17.20 -1.29
N ASP A 362 -9.61 -16.15 -0.68
CA ASP A 362 -10.39 -15.21 0.12
C ASP A 362 -10.21 -13.74 -0.36
N LYS A 363 -9.45 -13.53 -1.45
CA LYS A 363 -9.07 -12.20 -1.87
C LYS A 363 -8.86 -12.07 -3.36
N LEU A 364 -9.41 -11.00 -3.92
CA LEU A 364 -9.00 -10.43 -5.19
C LEU A 364 -8.01 -9.28 -4.92
N GLN A 365 -6.93 -9.23 -5.67
CA GLN A 365 -5.92 -8.18 -5.58
C GLN A 365 -5.59 -7.66 -6.97
N SER A 366 -5.33 -6.36 -7.08
CA SER A 366 -4.83 -5.77 -8.31
C SER A 366 -3.38 -5.32 -8.17
N ALA A 367 -2.61 -5.52 -9.21
CA ALA A 367 -1.30 -4.93 -9.41
C ALA A 367 -1.26 -4.29 -10.80
N TYR A 368 -0.27 -3.45 -11.07
CA TYR A 368 -0.12 -2.90 -12.41
C TYR A 368 1.34 -2.86 -12.85
N LYS A 369 1.48 -2.82 -14.16
CA LYS A 369 2.74 -2.53 -14.82
C LYS A 369 2.48 -1.50 -15.91
N MET A 370 3.23 -0.42 -15.93
CA MET A 370 3.08 0.60 -16.96
C MET A 370 3.60 0.11 -18.30
N THR A 371 2.83 0.41 -19.34
CA THR A 371 3.22 0.23 -20.74
C THR A 371 3.33 1.58 -21.44
N GLY A 372 4.41 1.77 -22.20
CA GLY A 372 4.64 2.97 -23.00
C GLY A 372 5.33 4.12 -22.25
N GLU A 373 6.32 4.71 -22.89
CA GLU A 373 7.14 5.79 -22.33
C GLU A 373 6.42 7.14 -22.30
N SER A 374 5.43 7.33 -23.16
CA SER A 374 4.73 8.61 -23.35
C SER A 374 3.70 8.95 -22.25
N GLN A 375 3.57 8.13 -21.21
CA GLN A 375 2.49 8.25 -20.24
C GLN A 375 2.92 8.72 -18.87
N TYR A 376 4.22 8.86 -18.65
CA TYR A 376 4.79 9.32 -17.39
C TYR A 376 6.14 9.99 -17.62
N THR A 377 6.51 10.84 -16.70
CA THR A 377 7.85 11.44 -16.66
C THR A 377 8.76 10.57 -15.80
N GLU A 378 9.95 10.28 -16.28
CA GLU A 378 11.00 9.62 -15.52
C GLU A 378 11.99 10.66 -15.02
N VAL A 379 12.15 10.74 -13.71
CA VAL A 379 13.04 11.69 -13.06
C VAL A 379 14.19 10.92 -12.42
N LEU A 380 15.39 11.35 -12.73
CA LEU A 380 16.61 10.86 -12.14
C LEU A 380 17.10 11.87 -11.10
N ASP A 381 17.42 11.41 -9.92
CA ASP A 381 18.17 12.17 -8.91
C ASP A 381 19.67 12.06 -9.12
#